data_2257f183e0f9b0174e85828e72cfdcde
#
_entry.id   2257f183e0f9b0174e85828e72cfdcde
#
_cell.length_a   1.000
_cell.length_b   1.000
_cell.length_c   1.000
_cell.angle_alpha   90.00
_cell.angle_beta   90.00
_cell.angle_gamma   90.00
#
_symmetry.space_group_name_H-M   'P 1'
#
loop_
_entity.id
_entity.type
_entity.pdbx_description
1 polymer ?
#
loop_
_entity_poly.entity_id
_entity_poly.type
_entity_poly.pdbx_seq_one_letter_code
_entity_poly.pdbx_strand_id
1 'polypeptide(L)'
;AMAAALGAEEFGFATGPLITMGCVMMRVCNLDTCPVGIATQNPELRKRFKGKPEYVVNYMKFVAQEMREYMAKLGVRTVDELVGRTDLLKELPEAKEYHLDLSAILNNPYVDKKHPICYNKKNEYNFELEKTLDEKVLLTKLKTTLDKKQKRSISIDVGNTDRSFGTIFGSEITKKYYNTLEDDTFTVQCTGAGGQSFGAFIPNGLTLELVGDSNDYFGKGLSGGKLIVYPPKGIRFKAEENIIVGNVALYGATSGQAYINGVAGERFCVRNSGATAVVEGVG
;
A
#
# COMPACT_ATOMS: atom_id res chain seq x y z
N ALA A 1 24.87 5.32 -7.22
CA ALA A 1 25.59 4.65 -8.32
C ALA A 1 25.38 3.13 -8.27
N MET A 2 25.71 2.45 -7.16
CA MET A 2 25.60 0.97 -7.07
C MET A 2 24.18 0.47 -7.36
N ALA A 3 23.16 1.02 -6.73
CA ALA A 3 21.77 0.62 -6.97
C ALA A 3 21.35 0.82 -8.44
N ALA A 4 21.80 1.89 -9.10
CA ALA A 4 21.58 2.08 -10.54
C ALA A 4 22.28 0.98 -11.37
N ALA A 5 23.52 0.64 -11.05
CA ALA A 5 24.21 -0.43 -11.74
C ALA A 5 23.53 -1.80 -11.53
N LEU A 6 22.80 -2.00 -10.45
CA LEU A 6 21.94 -3.17 -10.19
C LEU A 6 20.55 -3.08 -10.85
N GLY A 7 20.24 -1.98 -11.55
CA GLY A 7 19.00 -1.81 -12.32
C GLY A 7 17.97 -0.84 -11.75
N ALA A 8 18.26 -0.15 -10.64
CA ALA A 8 17.34 0.84 -10.10
C ALA A 8 17.31 2.11 -10.95
N GLU A 9 16.12 2.58 -11.29
CA GLU A 9 15.87 3.83 -12.02
C GLU A 9 15.25 4.91 -11.12
N GLU A 10 14.60 4.51 -10.03
CA GLU A 10 14.01 5.40 -9.04
C GLU A 10 14.58 5.10 -7.65
N PHE A 11 14.81 6.15 -6.86
CA PHE A 11 15.47 6.06 -5.58
C PHE A 11 14.65 6.74 -4.50
N GLY A 12 14.22 5.98 -3.48
CA GLY A 12 13.54 6.50 -2.31
C GLY A 12 14.53 6.91 -1.21
N PHE A 13 14.33 8.09 -0.63
CA PHE A 13 15.13 8.60 0.48
C PHE A 13 14.22 8.92 1.67
N ALA A 14 14.55 8.41 2.85
CA ALA A 14 13.82 8.71 4.07
C ALA A 14 14.75 9.24 5.18
N THR A 15 15.65 8.41 5.66
CA THR A 15 16.51 8.69 6.82
C THR A 15 17.45 9.89 6.59
N GLY A 16 18.11 9.94 5.43
CA GLY A 16 19.02 11.04 5.10
C GLY A 16 18.34 12.42 5.15
N PRO A 17 17.25 12.63 4.38
CA PRO A 17 16.47 13.87 4.47
C PRO A 17 15.97 14.20 5.88
N LEU A 18 15.51 13.20 6.64
CA LEU A 18 15.06 13.40 8.02
C LEU A 18 16.21 13.90 8.92
N ILE A 19 17.40 13.33 8.80
CA ILE A 19 18.59 13.76 9.57
C ILE A 19 18.96 15.20 9.21
N THR A 20 18.92 15.57 7.93
CA THR A 20 19.21 16.95 7.53
C THR A 20 18.20 17.95 8.09
N MET A 21 16.97 17.52 8.38
CA MET A 21 15.96 18.34 9.05
C MET A 21 16.07 18.33 10.58
N GLY A 22 17.06 17.64 11.16
CA GLY A 22 17.32 17.60 12.59
C GLY A 22 16.80 16.36 13.32
N CYS A 23 16.41 15.30 12.61
CA CYS A 23 16.02 14.05 13.24
C CYS A 23 17.21 13.42 13.99
N VAL A 24 17.01 13.07 15.24
CA VAL A 24 18.02 12.45 16.12
C VAL A 24 17.84 10.93 16.27
N MET A 25 17.01 10.33 15.43
CA MET A 25 16.81 8.88 15.33
C MET A 25 16.37 8.19 16.62
N MET A 26 15.62 8.86 17.49
CA MET A 26 15.12 8.30 18.76
C MET A 26 14.07 7.18 18.59
N ARG A 27 13.52 7.01 17.39
CA ARG A 27 12.55 5.94 17.06
C ARG A 27 11.24 5.95 17.89
N VAL A 28 10.84 7.12 18.39
CA VAL A 28 9.59 7.34 19.15
C VAL A 28 8.50 8.03 18.31
N CYS A 29 8.62 7.95 16.99
CA CYS A 29 7.71 8.66 16.05
C CYS A 29 6.25 8.23 16.16
N ASN A 30 6.02 6.97 16.54
CA ASN A 30 4.68 6.40 16.73
C ASN A 30 4.01 6.81 18.03
N LEU A 31 4.75 7.39 18.98
CA LEU A 31 4.25 7.77 20.31
C LEU A 31 3.83 9.24 20.42
N ASP A 32 3.84 9.99 19.35
CA ASP A 32 3.60 11.46 19.33
C ASP A 32 4.54 12.27 20.23
N THR A 33 5.70 11.69 20.61
CA THR A 33 6.67 12.26 21.56
C THR A 33 7.98 12.68 20.88
N CYS A 34 7.98 12.97 19.59
CA CYS A 34 9.17 13.33 18.84
C CYS A 34 9.87 14.56 19.47
N PRO A 35 11.09 14.43 20.03
CA PRO A 35 11.72 15.49 20.81
C PRO A 35 12.16 16.70 19.96
N VAL A 36 12.31 16.50 18.67
CA VAL A 36 12.72 17.54 17.70
C VAL A 36 11.57 18.11 16.88
N GLY A 37 10.34 17.66 17.13
CA GLY A 37 9.15 18.26 16.54
C GLY A 37 8.84 17.85 15.09
N ILE A 38 9.53 16.85 14.51
CA ILE A 38 9.30 16.42 13.12
C ILE A 38 8.05 15.56 13.01
N ALA A 39 7.93 14.52 13.85
CA ALA A 39 6.87 13.53 13.78
C ALA A 39 5.98 13.58 15.03
N THR A 40 5.28 14.70 15.21
CA THR A 40 4.37 14.90 16.34
C THR A 40 3.29 15.91 15.99
N GLN A 41 2.11 15.76 16.57
CA GLN A 41 1.02 16.72 16.55
C GLN A 41 1.01 17.61 17.79
N ASN A 42 1.79 17.28 18.82
CA ASN A 42 1.90 18.08 20.04
C ASN A 42 2.40 19.51 19.74
N PRO A 43 1.63 20.58 20.01
CA PRO A 43 2.01 21.95 19.66
C PRO A 43 3.34 22.42 20.28
N GLU A 44 3.62 21.99 21.51
CA GLU A 44 4.86 22.40 22.19
C GLU A 44 6.10 21.70 21.61
N LEU A 45 5.97 20.45 21.23
CA LEU A 45 7.07 19.73 20.56
C LEU A 45 7.28 20.27 19.14
N ARG A 46 6.23 20.60 18.40
CA ARG A 46 6.33 21.19 17.05
C ARG A 46 7.11 22.51 17.03
N LYS A 47 7.06 23.31 18.06
CA LYS A 47 7.84 24.55 18.18
C LYS A 47 9.35 24.32 18.16
N ARG A 48 9.80 23.10 18.45
CA ARG A 48 11.22 22.71 18.46
C ARG A 48 11.77 22.44 17.06
N PHE A 49 10.90 22.27 16.06
CA PHE A 49 11.30 21.97 14.70
C PHE A 49 12.08 23.14 14.08
N LYS A 50 13.33 22.89 13.68
CA LYS A 50 14.23 23.88 13.08
C LYS A 50 14.67 23.54 11.65
N GLY A 51 14.07 22.48 11.06
CA GLY A 51 14.38 22.08 9.70
C GLY A 51 13.98 23.16 8.68
N LYS A 52 14.74 23.23 7.60
CA LYS A 52 14.47 24.13 6.46
C LYS A 52 14.47 23.33 5.17
N PRO A 53 13.64 23.68 4.18
CA PRO A 53 13.62 23.01 2.89
C PRO A 53 14.99 22.97 2.20
N GLU A 54 15.76 24.05 2.35
CA GLU A 54 17.08 24.21 1.73
C GLU A 54 18.07 23.13 2.19
N TYR A 55 17.93 22.61 3.41
CA TYR A 55 18.79 21.54 3.91
C TYR A 55 18.58 20.25 3.11
N VAL A 56 17.32 19.91 2.84
CA VAL A 56 16.97 18.74 2.01
C VAL A 56 17.43 18.95 0.57
N VAL A 57 17.20 20.14 0.00
CA VAL A 57 17.64 20.49 -1.36
C VAL A 57 19.15 20.35 -1.48
N ASN A 58 19.91 20.87 -0.55
CA ASN A 58 21.37 20.78 -0.57
C ASN A 58 21.84 19.33 -0.41
N TYR A 59 21.24 18.57 0.50
CA TYR A 59 21.52 17.15 0.66
C TYR A 59 21.33 16.38 -0.65
N MET A 60 20.21 16.59 -1.33
CA MET A 60 19.94 15.91 -2.61
C MET A 60 20.90 16.33 -3.72
N LYS A 61 21.31 17.61 -3.75
CA LYS A 61 22.35 18.09 -4.68
C LYS A 61 23.69 17.42 -4.41
N PHE A 62 24.08 17.23 -3.14
CA PHE A 62 25.32 16.54 -2.79
C PHE A 62 25.28 15.06 -3.19
N VAL A 63 24.15 14.37 -2.94
CA VAL A 63 23.96 12.99 -3.40
C VAL A 63 24.08 12.87 -4.93
N ALA A 64 23.46 13.80 -5.65
CA ALA A 64 23.55 13.83 -7.11
C ALA A 64 24.98 14.14 -7.59
N GLN A 65 25.68 15.04 -6.94
CA GLN A 65 27.07 15.37 -7.27
C GLN A 65 28.00 14.16 -7.02
N GLU A 66 27.88 13.51 -5.88
CA GLU A 66 28.65 12.30 -5.58
C GLU A 66 28.38 11.20 -6.62
N MET A 67 27.13 11.00 -7.00
CA MET A 67 26.77 10.06 -8.05
C MET A 67 27.47 10.41 -9.38
N ARG A 68 27.48 11.68 -9.78
CA ARG A 68 28.18 12.16 -10.98
C ARG A 68 29.69 11.87 -10.95
N GLU A 69 30.31 12.00 -9.78
CA GLU A 69 31.72 11.72 -9.60
C GLU A 69 32.05 10.22 -9.80
N TYR A 70 31.19 9.33 -9.27
CA TYR A 70 31.30 7.90 -9.54
C TYR A 70 31.07 7.58 -11.01
N MET A 71 30.07 8.18 -11.64
CA MET A 71 29.80 7.99 -13.07
C MET A 71 31.00 8.44 -13.94
N ALA A 72 31.61 9.57 -13.61
CA ALA A 72 32.81 10.04 -14.30
C ALA A 72 33.98 9.07 -14.19
N LYS A 73 34.21 8.50 -12.99
CA LYS A 73 35.25 7.46 -12.76
C LYS A 73 35.00 6.18 -13.54
N LEU A 74 33.70 5.82 -13.73
CA LEU A 74 33.27 4.65 -14.49
C LEU A 74 33.20 4.89 -16.01
N GLY A 75 33.41 6.11 -16.46
CA GLY A 75 33.31 6.49 -17.88
C GLY A 75 31.86 6.53 -18.41
N VAL A 76 30.87 6.69 -17.54
CA VAL A 76 29.44 6.70 -17.85
C VAL A 76 28.92 8.15 -17.81
N ARG A 77 28.15 8.56 -18.84
CA ARG A 77 27.71 9.96 -18.97
C ARG A 77 26.30 10.23 -18.44
N THR A 78 25.40 9.24 -18.55
CA THR A 78 24.01 9.35 -18.13
C THR A 78 23.64 8.26 -17.15
N VAL A 79 22.61 8.49 -16.33
CA VAL A 79 22.09 7.48 -15.42
C VAL A 79 21.55 6.28 -16.19
N ASP A 80 20.89 6.52 -17.32
CA ASP A 80 20.36 5.46 -18.19
C ASP A 80 21.45 4.54 -18.72
N GLU A 81 22.65 5.08 -19.02
CA GLU A 81 23.81 4.28 -19.38
C GLU A 81 24.36 3.45 -18.21
N LEU A 82 24.10 3.84 -16.96
CA LEU A 82 24.55 3.14 -15.76
C LEU A 82 23.57 2.05 -15.33
N VAL A 83 22.28 2.23 -15.64
CA VAL A 83 21.24 1.28 -15.23
C VAL A 83 21.52 -0.12 -15.74
N GLY A 84 21.55 -1.10 -14.80
CA GLY A 84 21.75 -2.51 -15.12
C GLY A 84 23.19 -2.88 -15.53
N ARG A 85 24.18 -1.98 -15.40
CA ARG A 85 25.58 -2.23 -15.71
C ARG A 85 26.28 -3.02 -14.60
N THR A 86 25.82 -4.23 -14.33
CA THR A 86 26.39 -5.13 -13.31
C THR A 86 27.85 -5.52 -13.64
N ASP A 87 28.25 -5.42 -14.89
CA ASP A 87 29.64 -5.59 -15.35
C ASP A 87 30.61 -4.58 -14.74
N LEU A 88 30.12 -3.44 -14.24
CA LEU A 88 30.90 -2.44 -13.51
C LEU A 88 31.02 -2.73 -12.00
N LEU A 89 30.36 -3.77 -11.51
CA LEU A 89 30.40 -4.20 -10.13
C LEU A 89 31.32 -5.40 -9.95
N LYS A 90 31.96 -5.47 -8.78
CA LYS A 90 32.84 -6.57 -8.40
C LYS A 90 32.55 -6.99 -6.97
N GLU A 91 32.53 -8.29 -6.73
CA GLU A 91 32.50 -8.84 -5.38
C GLU A 91 33.72 -8.37 -4.58
N LEU A 92 33.48 -7.99 -3.35
CA LEU A 92 34.56 -7.78 -2.40
C LEU A 92 35.09 -9.13 -1.90
N PRO A 93 36.38 -9.24 -1.57
CA PRO A 93 36.95 -10.49 -1.06
C PRO A 93 36.20 -11.05 0.16
N GLU A 94 35.70 -10.20 1.00
CA GLU A 94 34.95 -10.51 2.23
C GLU A 94 33.65 -11.28 1.94
N ALA A 95 33.05 -11.14 0.76
CA ALA A 95 31.85 -11.90 0.38
C ALA A 95 32.10 -13.40 0.44
N LYS A 96 33.32 -13.84 0.09
CA LYS A 96 33.73 -15.25 0.17
C LYS A 96 33.87 -15.73 1.62
N GLU A 97 34.31 -14.88 2.51
CA GLU A 97 34.43 -15.20 3.95
C GLU A 97 33.05 -15.42 4.57
N TYR A 98 32.03 -14.69 4.10
CA TYR A 98 30.63 -14.84 4.53
C TYR A 98 29.85 -15.92 3.75
N HIS A 99 30.51 -16.68 2.89
CA HIS A 99 29.89 -17.71 2.03
C HIS A 99 28.73 -17.17 1.17
N LEU A 100 28.83 -15.90 0.73
CA LEU A 100 27.84 -15.26 -0.13
C LEU A 100 28.17 -15.55 -1.60
N ASP A 101 27.20 -16.08 -2.31
CA ASP A 101 27.24 -16.21 -3.78
C ASP A 101 26.42 -15.08 -4.40
N LEU A 102 27.08 -14.09 -4.99
CA LEU A 102 26.45 -12.94 -5.65
C LEU A 102 26.35 -13.12 -7.18
N SER A 103 26.73 -14.28 -7.70
CA SER A 103 26.79 -14.52 -9.15
C SER A 103 25.45 -14.29 -9.84
N ALA A 104 24.35 -14.72 -9.24
CA ALA A 104 23.00 -14.52 -9.80
C ALA A 104 22.60 -13.04 -9.85
N ILE A 105 23.00 -12.22 -8.86
CA ILE A 105 22.71 -10.78 -8.81
C ILE A 105 23.58 -10.01 -9.82
N LEU A 106 24.84 -10.42 -9.99
CA LEU A 106 25.80 -9.76 -10.89
C LEU A 106 25.67 -10.24 -12.34
N ASN A 107 24.94 -11.34 -12.59
CA ASN A 107 24.70 -11.81 -13.93
C ASN A 107 23.78 -10.85 -14.69
N ASN A 108 24.31 -10.27 -15.77
CA ASN A 108 23.52 -9.46 -16.68
C ASN A 108 23.18 -10.24 -17.96
N PRO A 109 21.98 -10.82 -18.09
CA PRO A 109 21.61 -11.60 -19.28
C PRO A 109 21.40 -10.72 -20.52
N TYR A 110 21.55 -9.40 -20.39
CA TYR A 110 21.32 -8.43 -21.47
C TYR A 110 22.59 -7.74 -21.98
N VAL A 111 23.77 -8.07 -21.43
CA VAL A 111 25.06 -7.45 -21.84
C VAL A 111 25.27 -7.47 -23.35
N ASP A 112 24.92 -8.56 -24.01
CA ASP A 112 25.11 -8.74 -25.46
C ASP A 112 23.87 -8.30 -26.28
N LYS A 113 22.81 -7.83 -25.64
CA LYS A 113 21.59 -7.41 -26.31
C LYS A 113 21.61 -5.91 -26.49
N LYS A 114 21.54 -5.44 -27.74
CA LYS A 114 21.43 -4.01 -28.10
C LYS A 114 20.09 -3.38 -27.68
N HIS A 115 19.57 -3.74 -26.53
CA HIS A 115 18.32 -3.19 -25.99
C HIS A 115 18.64 -2.26 -24.82
N PRO A 116 18.00 -1.10 -24.74
CA PRO A 116 18.05 -0.29 -23.52
C PRO A 116 17.51 -1.11 -22.34
N ILE A 117 18.25 -1.15 -21.23
CA ILE A 117 17.88 -1.87 -20.00
C ILE A 117 17.00 -0.98 -19.11
N CYS A 118 16.83 0.30 -19.45
CA CYS A 118 16.01 1.25 -18.74
C CYS A 118 14.54 1.17 -19.13
N TYR A 119 13.68 1.73 -18.29
CA TYR A 119 12.24 1.79 -18.49
C TYR A 119 11.87 2.43 -19.83
N ASN A 120 11.04 1.74 -20.59
CA ASN A 120 10.49 2.26 -21.82
C ASN A 120 9.05 2.73 -21.58
N LYS A 121 8.82 4.04 -21.70
CA LYS A 121 7.49 4.66 -21.54
C LYS A 121 6.41 4.14 -22.49
N LYS A 122 6.81 3.45 -23.57
CA LYS A 122 5.87 2.81 -24.50
C LYS A 122 5.40 1.43 -24.03
N ASN A 123 6.06 0.86 -23.02
CA ASN A 123 5.64 -0.41 -22.41
C ASN A 123 4.63 -0.10 -21.31
N GLU A 124 3.35 -0.23 -21.63
CA GLU A 124 2.30 -0.16 -20.63
C GLU A 124 2.22 -1.50 -19.87
N TYR A 125 2.23 -1.41 -18.54
CA TYR A 125 2.03 -2.59 -17.71
C TYR A 125 0.55 -2.98 -17.73
N ASN A 126 0.25 -4.20 -18.16
CA ASN A 126 -1.10 -4.73 -18.07
C ASN A 126 -1.36 -5.29 -16.67
N PHE A 127 -2.19 -4.62 -15.89
CA PHE A 127 -2.60 -5.05 -14.56
C PHE A 127 -3.56 -6.25 -14.57
N GLU A 128 -3.99 -6.70 -15.73
CA GLU A 128 -4.93 -7.81 -15.91
C GLU A 128 -6.22 -7.65 -15.07
N LEU A 129 -6.73 -6.44 -14.97
CA LEU A 129 -7.89 -6.11 -14.14
C LEU A 129 -9.12 -6.94 -14.51
N GLU A 130 -9.22 -7.37 -15.75
CA GLU A 130 -10.26 -8.27 -16.25
C GLU A 130 -10.28 -9.64 -15.55
N LYS A 131 -9.18 -9.99 -14.85
CA LYS A 131 -9.09 -11.23 -14.07
C LYS A 131 -9.63 -11.09 -12.64
N THR A 132 -9.87 -9.87 -12.15
CA THR A 132 -10.39 -9.62 -10.80
C THR A 132 -11.83 -10.11 -10.61
N LEU A 133 -12.23 -10.42 -9.37
CA LEU A 133 -13.62 -10.76 -9.06
C LEU A 133 -14.57 -9.58 -9.27
N ASP A 134 -14.11 -8.36 -9.09
CA ASP A 134 -14.88 -7.16 -9.39
C ASP A 134 -15.33 -7.15 -10.86
N GLU A 135 -14.40 -7.36 -11.79
CA GLU A 135 -14.72 -7.38 -13.23
C GLU A 135 -15.53 -8.62 -13.62
N LYS A 136 -15.08 -9.81 -13.22
CA LYS A 136 -15.70 -11.07 -13.62
C LYS A 136 -17.09 -11.28 -13.03
N VAL A 137 -17.31 -10.82 -11.79
CA VAL A 137 -18.53 -11.15 -11.04
C VAL A 137 -19.35 -9.93 -10.71
N LEU A 138 -18.76 -8.92 -10.00
CA LEU A 138 -19.55 -7.78 -9.53
C LEU A 138 -20.09 -6.96 -10.69
N LEU A 139 -19.25 -6.54 -11.61
CA LEU A 139 -19.69 -5.76 -12.78
C LEU A 139 -20.58 -6.59 -13.69
N THR A 140 -20.30 -7.87 -13.90
CA THR A 140 -21.13 -8.73 -14.75
C THR A 140 -22.54 -8.92 -14.17
N LYS A 141 -22.65 -9.22 -12.86
CA LYS A 141 -23.94 -9.51 -12.22
C LYS A 141 -24.74 -8.28 -11.82
N LEU A 142 -24.05 -7.16 -11.52
CA LEU A 142 -24.66 -5.96 -10.93
C LEU A 142 -24.78 -4.79 -11.89
N LYS A 143 -24.15 -4.81 -13.08
CA LYS A 143 -24.17 -3.70 -14.04
C LYS A 143 -25.58 -3.19 -14.37
N THR A 144 -26.47 -4.10 -14.72
CA THR A 144 -27.87 -3.74 -15.07
C THR A 144 -28.62 -3.12 -13.90
N THR A 145 -28.40 -3.62 -12.67
CA THR A 145 -29.03 -3.08 -11.45
C THR A 145 -28.38 -1.77 -11.03
N LEU A 146 -27.06 -1.63 -11.25
CA LEU A 146 -26.34 -0.37 -11.08
C LEU A 146 -26.92 0.71 -12.01
N ASP A 147 -27.15 0.38 -13.29
CA ASP A 147 -27.70 1.33 -14.26
C ASP A 147 -29.11 1.80 -13.89
N LYS A 148 -29.89 0.94 -13.28
CA LYS A 148 -31.29 1.22 -12.87
C LYS A 148 -31.44 1.70 -11.43
N LYS A 149 -30.37 1.83 -10.68
CA LYS A 149 -30.36 2.17 -9.24
C LYS A 149 -31.26 1.22 -8.40
N GLN A 150 -31.22 -0.07 -8.71
CA GLN A 150 -32.08 -1.07 -8.06
C GLN A 150 -31.32 -1.79 -6.94
N LYS A 151 -31.97 -1.97 -5.79
CA LYS A 151 -31.41 -2.78 -4.69
C LYS A 151 -31.14 -4.21 -5.15
N ARG A 152 -29.94 -4.72 -4.85
CA ARG A 152 -29.54 -6.07 -5.22
C ARG A 152 -28.59 -6.67 -4.21
N SER A 153 -28.83 -7.95 -3.86
CA SER A 153 -27.91 -8.75 -3.06
C SER A 153 -27.40 -9.93 -3.91
N ILE A 154 -26.13 -10.27 -3.72
CA ILE A 154 -25.49 -11.43 -4.32
C ILE A 154 -24.57 -12.10 -3.29
N SER A 155 -24.26 -13.38 -3.49
CA SER A 155 -23.29 -14.14 -2.70
C SER A 155 -22.13 -14.57 -3.58
N ILE A 156 -20.92 -14.60 -3.01
CA ILE A 156 -19.67 -14.93 -3.69
C ILE A 156 -18.65 -15.50 -2.71
N ASP A 157 -17.87 -16.48 -3.17
CA ASP A 157 -16.69 -16.93 -2.43
C ASP A 157 -15.50 -16.04 -2.78
N VAL A 158 -14.69 -15.71 -1.78
CA VAL A 158 -13.49 -14.88 -1.91
C VAL A 158 -12.27 -15.58 -1.32
N GLY A 159 -11.13 -15.38 -1.96
CA GLY A 159 -9.84 -15.89 -1.49
C GLY A 159 -8.88 -14.76 -1.09
N ASN A 160 -7.83 -15.09 -0.36
CA ASN A 160 -6.81 -14.12 0.06
C ASN A 160 -5.99 -13.51 -1.09
N THR A 161 -6.11 -14.08 -2.29
CA THR A 161 -5.52 -13.54 -3.52
C THR A 161 -6.40 -12.53 -4.22
N ASP A 162 -7.69 -12.41 -3.84
CA ASP A 162 -8.63 -11.43 -4.37
C ASP A 162 -8.43 -10.08 -3.68
N ARG A 163 -7.34 -9.42 -4.03
CA ARG A 163 -6.94 -8.14 -3.44
C ARG A 163 -7.85 -7.02 -3.91
N SER A 164 -8.04 -6.02 -3.03
CA SER A 164 -8.82 -4.81 -3.31
C SER A 164 -10.25 -5.09 -3.79
N PHE A 165 -10.83 -6.22 -3.37
CA PHE A 165 -12.19 -6.61 -3.73
C PHE A 165 -13.20 -5.52 -3.32
N GLY A 166 -14.11 -5.20 -4.24
CA GLY A 166 -15.10 -4.14 -4.09
C GLY A 166 -14.65 -2.76 -4.59
N THR A 167 -13.36 -2.55 -4.82
CA THR A 167 -12.81 -1.22 -5.18
C THR A 167 -13.21 -0.80 -6.59
N ILE A 168 -13.12 -1.68 -7.59
CA ILE A 168 -13.49 -1.36 -8.98
C ILE A 168 -14.99 -1.13 -9.09
N PHE A 169 -15.80 -2.01 -8.48
CA PHE A 169 -17.24 -1.82 -8.46
C PHE A 169 -17.65 -0.55 -7.71
N GLY A 170 -17.00 -0.25 -6.59
CA GLY A 170 -17.17 1.00 -5.86
C GLY A 170 -16.83 2.24 -6.69
N SER A 171 -15.78 2.16 -7.52
CA SER A 171 -15.45 3.21 -8.48
C SER A 171 -16.57 3.47 -9.49
N GLU A 172 -17.17 2.41 -10.03
CA GLU A 172 -18.31 2.54 -10.97
C GLU A 172 -19.55 3.14 -10.29
N ILE A 173 -19.81 2.78 -9.03
CA ILE A 173 -20.85 3.44 -8.22
C ILE A 173 -20.55 4.94 -8.09
N THR A 174 -19.34 5.30 -7.71
CA THR A 174 -18.93 6.70 -7.50
C THR A 174 -19.02 7.52 -8.76
N LYS A 175 -18.58 6.99 -9.91
CA LYS A 175 -18.69 7.65 -11.22
C LYS A 175 -20.13 8.00 -11.57
N LYS A 176 -21.10 7.15 -11.23
CA LYS A 176 -22.50 7.35 -11.58
C LYS A 176 -23.30 8.13 -10.55
N TYR A 177 -23.08 7.87 -9.29
CA TYR A 177 -23.97 8.32 -8.21
C TYR A 177 -23.26 9.13 -7.14
N TYR A 178 -21.92 9.24 -7.21
CA TYR A 178 -21.11 9.91 -6.20
C TYR A 178 -21.40 9.30 -4.81
N ASN A 179 -22.05 10.06 -3.90
CA ASN A 179 -22.41 9.63 -2.56
C ASN A 179 -23.95 9.63 -2.32
N THR A 180 -24.75 9.51 -3.39
CA THR A 180 -26.22 9.69 -3.31
C THR A 180 -27.00 8.39 -3.21
N LEU A 181 -26.33 7.23 -3.17
CA LEU A 181 -27.01 5.96 -2.97
C LEU A 181 -27.37 5.76 -1.50
N GLU A 182 -28.55 5.18 -1.28
CA GLU A 182 -28.95 4.72 0.04
C GLU A 182 -28.11 3.53 0.48
N ASP A 183 -27.91 3.38 1.78
CA ASP A 183 -27.25 2.21 2.37
C ASP A 183 -27.90 0.92 1.89
N ASP A 184 -27.07 -0.12 1.76
CA ASP A 184 -27.51 -1.46 1.35
C ASP A 184 -28.21 -1.51 -0.02
N THR A 185 -27.92 -0.53 -0.91
CA THR A 185 -28.38 -0.62 -2.32
C THR A 185 -27.77 -1.82 -3.00
N PHE A 186 -26.49 -2.07 -2.80
CA PHE A 186 -25.80 -3.27 -3.24
C PHE A 186 -25.18 -3.98 -2.03
N THR A 187 -25.63 -5.20 -1.78
CA THR A 187 -25.10 -6.04 -0.72
C THR A 187 -24.37 -7.24 -1.33
N VAL A 188 -23.11 -7.42 -1.00
CA VAL A 188 -22.32 -8.57 -1.42
C VAL A 188 -21.98 -9.40 -0.20
N GLN A 189 -22.56 -10.59 -0.11
CA GLN A 189 -22.25 -11.56 0.93
C GLN A 189 -21.08 -12.42 0.47
N CYS A 190 -19.94 -12.28 1.15
CA CYS A 190 -18.70 -12.96 0.86
C CYS A 190 -18.46 -14.09 1.86
N THR A 191 -17.95 -15.21 1.39
CA THR A 191 -17.51 -16.32 2.25
C THR A 191 -16.07 -16.64 1.92
N GLY A 192 -15.21 -16.76 2.95
CA GLY A 192 -13.81 -17.13 2.78
C GLY A 192 -12.83 -16.14 3.41
N ALA A 193 -11.66 -15.97 2.81
CA ALA A 193 -10.63 -15.07 3.29
C ALA A 193 -10.55 -13.81 2.41
N GLY A 194 -10.86 -12.66 2.95
CA GLY A 194 -10.69 -11.38 2.28
C GLY A 194 -9.23 -11.06 2.05
N GLY A 195 -8.85 -10.80 0.80
CA GLY A 195 -7.48 -10.43 0.44
C GLY A 195 -7.09 -9.06 0.97
N GLN A 196 -5.83 -8.70 0.77
CA GLN A 196 -5.32 -7.38 1.16
C GLN A 196 -6.17 -6.26 0.55
N SER A 197 -6.49 -5.23 1.36
CA SER A 197 -7.33 -4.10 0.96
C SER A 197 -8.78 -4.48 0.60
N PHE A 198 -9.33 -5.54 1.19
CA PHE A 198 -10.74 -5.89 1.03
C PHE A 198 -11.63 -4.70 1.43
N GLY A 199 -12.56 -4.33 0.56
CA GLY A 199 -13.46 -3.19 0.79
C GLY A 199 -12.78 -1.80 0.77
N ALA A 200 -11.59 -1.68 0.18
CA ALA A 200 -10.92 -0.39 0.09
C ALA A 200 -11.74 0.61 -0.75
N PHE A 201 -11.87 1.83 -0.23
CA PHE A 201 -12.51 2.98 -0.88
C PHE A 201 -13.98 2.80 -1.24
N ILE A 202 -14.68 1.79 -0.72
CA ILE A 202 -16.08 1.57 -1.09
C ILE A 202 -16.97 2.75 -0.65
N PRO A 203 -17.84 3.23 -1.58
CA PRO A 203 -18.70 4.38 -1.37
C PRO A 203 -20.05 4.01 -0.74
N ASN A 204 -20.84 5.03 -0.43
CA ASN A 204 -22.23 4.87 -0.04
C ASN A 204 -22.98 3.92 -0.99
N GLY A 205 -23.91 3.15 -0.42
CA GLY A 205 -24.74 2.20 -1.15
C GLY A 205 -24.11 0.82 -1.36
N LEU A 206 -22.81 0.64 -1.11
CA LEU A 206 -22.16 -0.67 -1.18
C LEU A 206 -21.89 -1.24 0.21
N THR A 207 -22.45 -2.41 0.47
CA THR A 207 -22.22 -3.21 1.67
C THR A 207 -21.50 -4.49 1.32
N LEU A 208 -20.36 -4.74 1.95
CA LEU A 208 -19.65 -6.02 1.88
C LEU A 208 -19.75 -6.71 3.24
N GLU A 209 -20.36 -7.89 3.25
CA GLU A 209 -20.50 -8.75 4.43
C GLU A 209 -19.60 -9.97 4.23
N LEU A 210 -18.59 -10.15 5.07
CA LEU A 210 -17.60 -11.23 4.98
C LEU A 210 -17.79 -12.22 6.12
N VAL A 211 -18.15 -13.44 5.78
CA VAL A 211 -18.09 -14.58 6.70
C VAL A 211 -16.71 -15.21 6.57
N GLY A 212 -15.81 -14.85 7.48
CA GLY A 212 -14.42 -15.26 7.41
C GLY A 212 -13.48 -14.28 8.11
N ASP A 213 -12.32 -14.05 7.52
CA ASP A 213 -11.28 -13.13 7.98
C ASP A 213 -10.77 -12.26 6.82
N SER A 214 -9.95 -11.28 7.10
CA SER A 214 -9.35 -10.43 6.06
C SER A 214 -7.91 -10.07 6.39
N ASN A 215 -7.12 -9.91 5.34
CA ASN A 215 -5.74 -9.46 5.42
C ASN A 215 -5.63 -7.97 5.77
N ASP A 216 -4.42 -7.41 5.67
CA ASP A 216 -4.12 -6.01 5.96
C ASP A 216 -4.92 -5.03 5.11
N TYR A 217 -5.05 -3.79 5.61
CA TYR A 217 -5.74 -2.68 4.93
C TYR A 217 -7.24 -2.92 4.68
N PHE A 218 -7.91 -3.77 5.46
CA PHE A 218 -9.37 -3.90 5.43
C PHE A 218 -10.03 -2.53 5.53
N GLY A 219 -10.89 -2.19 4.57
CA GLY A 219 -11.58 -0.91 4.55
C GLY A 219 -10.70 0.33 4.41
N LYS A 220 -9.47 0.21 3.90
CA LYS A 220 -8.62 1.38 3.64
C LYS A 220 -9.36 2.43 2.84
N GLY A 221 -9.35 3.68 3.35
CA GLY A 221 -10.02 4.79 2.67
C GLY A 221 -11.54 4.63 2.54
N LEU A 222 -12.19 3.87 3.41
CA LEU A 222 -13.66 3.69 3.41
C LEU A 222 -14.35 5.04 3.24
N SER A 223 -15.23 5.16 2.25
CA SER A 223 -15.77 6.42 1.76
C SER A 223 -17.31 6.44 1.74
N GLY A 224 -17.92 5.88 2.78
CA GLY A 224 -19.37 5.86 2.95
C GLY A 224 -20.02 4.47 2.88
N GLY A 225 -19.31 3.47 2.44
CA GLY A 225 -19.80 2.09 2.38
C GLY A 225 -19.90 1.43 3.76
N LYS A 226 -20.42 0.21 3.78
CA LYS A 226 -20.56 -0.60 4.98
C LYS A 226 -19.74 -1.88 4.87
N LEU A 227 -18.97 -2.17 5.89
CA LEU A 227 -18.16 -3.39 6.01
C LEU A 227 -18.60 -4.18 7.23
N ILE A 228 -18.84 -5.46 7.06
CA ILE A 228 -19.19 -6.37 8.15
C ILE A 228 -18.30 -7.60 8.00
N VAL A 229 -17.61 -8.00 9.07
CA VAL A 229 -16.81 -9.22 9.08
C VAL A 229 -16.99 -9.97 10.39
N TYR A 230 -17.19 -11.27 10.27
CA TYR A 230 -17.33 -12.17 11.41
C TYR A 230 -16.93 -13.60 11.01
N PRO A 231 -16.42 -14.39 11.95
CA PRO A 231 -16.04 -15.76 11.67
C PRO A 231 -17.26 -16.65 11.38
N PRO A 232 -17.10 -17.75 10.64
CA PRO A 232 -18.19 -18.67 10.32
C PRO A 232 -18.77 -19.33 11.55
N LYS A 233 -20.05 -19.72 11.48
CA LYS A 233 -20.72 -20.47 12.57
C LYS A 233 -20.01 -21.81 12.83
N GLY A 234 -19.89 -22.18 14.11
CA GLY A 234 -19.31 -23.46 14.52
C GLY A 234 -17.79 -23.46 14.68
N ILE A 235 -17.15 -22.30 14.66
CA ILE A 235 -15.74 -22.17 15.04
C ILE A 235 -15.51 -22.62 16.50
N ARG A 236 -14.28 -23.06 16.79
CA ARG A 236 -13.89 -23.50 18.14
C ARG A 236 -13.14 -22.45 18.95
N PHE A 237 -12.75 -21.36 18.32
CA PHE A 237 -12.09 -20.22 18.97
C PHE A 237 -13.10 -19.12 19.28
N LYS A 238 -12.76 -18.24 20.23
CA LYS A 238 -13.53 -17.05 20.53
C LYS A 238 -13.05 -15.90 19.64
N ALA A 239 -13.98 -15.24 18.95
CA ALA A 239 -13.67 -14.17 18.02
C ALA A 239 -12.93 -13.01 18.72
N GLU A 240 -13.38 -12.64 19.91
CA GLU A 240 -12.82 -11.57 20.72
C GLU A 240 -11.37 -11.83 21.22
N GLU A 241 -10.89 -13.04 21.12
CA GLU A 241 -9.52 -13.43 21.48
C GLU A 241 -8.62 -13.63 20.24
N ASN A 242 -9.14 -13.43 19.02
CA ASN A 242 -8.43 -13.75 17.78
C ASN A 242 -8.48 -12.59 16.78
N ILE A 243 -7.37 -12.41 16.05
CA ILE A 243 -7.29 -11.42 14.97
C ILE A 243 -8.13 -11.89 13.80
N ILE A 244 -9.15 -11.12 13.43
CA ILE A 244 -10.06 -11.37 12.30
C ILE A 244 -9.74 -10.45 11.12
N VAL A 245 -9.23 -9.27 11.36
CA VAL A 245 -8.70 -8.39 10.31
C VAL A 245 -7.24 -8.04 10.60
N GLY A 246 -6.44 -7.99 9.55
CA GLY A 246 -5.02 -7.70 9.66
C GLY A 246 -4.71 -6.27 10.10
N ASN A 247 -3.46 -5.86 9.86
CA ASN A 247 -2.96 -4.55 10.25
C ASN A 247 -3.53 -3.42 9.41
N VAL A 248 -3.51 -2.20 9.94
CA VAL A 248 -3.83 -0.95 9.21
C VAL A 248 -5.27 -0.93 8.69
N ALA A 249 -6.19 -1.66 9.34
CA ALA A 249 -7.60 -1.62 8.99
C ALA A 249 -8.17 -0.20 9.14
N LEU A 250 -9.05 0.20 8.21
CA LEU A 250 -9.68 1.52 8.14
C LEU A 250 -8.70 2.71 8.03
N TYR A 251 -7.49 2.49 7.56
CA TYR A 251 -6.53 3.57 7.35
C TYR A 251 -7.09 4.65 6.42
N GLY A 252 -7.11 5.88 6.90
CA GLY A 252 -7.58 7.03 6.12
C GLY A 252 -9.06 6.98 5.75
N ALA A 253 -9.89 6.22 6.47
CA ALA A 253 -11.33 6.19 6.27
C ALA A 253 -11.94 7.59 6.54
N THR A 254 -12.87 8.02 5.70
CA THR A 254 -13.47 9.36 5.76
C THR A 254 -14.95 9.35 6.16
N SER A 255 -15.64 8.25 5.87
CA SER A 255 -17.05 8.05 6.19
C SER A 255 -17.43 6.57 6.03
N GLY A 256 -18.63 6.20 6.45
CA GLY A 256 -19.13 4.82 6.38
C GLY A 256 -19.08 4.08 7.71
N GLN A 257 -19.31 2.79 7.66
CA GLN A 257 -19.46 1.94 8.85
C GLN A 257 -18.66 0.66 8.71
N ALA A 258 -18.03 0.22 9.79
CA ALA A 258 -17.34 -1.07 9.86
C ALA A 258 -17.69 -1.81 11.16
N TYR A 259 -18.13 -3.04 11.04
CA TYR A 259 -18.48 -3.91 12.14
C TYR A 259 -17.62 -5.16 12.09
N ILE A 260 -16.77 -5.36 13.09
CA ILE A 260 -15.77 -6.41 13.14
C ILE A 260 -15.99 -7.24 14.39
N ASN A 261 -16.49 -8.46 14.21
CA ASN A 261 -16.60 -9.42 15.29
C ASN A 261 -15.25 -10.16 15.46
N GLY A 262 -14.41 -9.61 16.33
CA GLY A 262 -13.08 -10.08 16.62
C GLY A 262 -12.07 -8.96 16.79
N VAL A 263 -10.80 -9.30 16.80
CA VAL A 263 -9.69 -8.36 17.02
C VAL A 263 -9.16 -7.85 15.68
N ALA A 264 -8.84 -6.57 15.61
CA ALA A 264 -8.07 -5.98 14.53
C ALA A 264 -6.57 -5.93 14.90
N GLY A 265 -5.70 -6.10 13.91
CA GLY A 265 -4.27 -5.96 14.07
C GLY A 265 -3.82 -4.54 14.39
N GLU A 266 -2.50 -4.34 14.35
CA GLU A 266 -1.85 -3.06 14.64
C GLU A 266 -2.32 -1.91 13.76
N ARG A 267 -2.27 -0.67 14.28
CA ARG A 267 -2.57 0.57 13.54
C ARG A 267 -4.00 0.67 13.04
N PHE A 268 -4.95 0.17 13.82
CA PHE A 268 -6.37 0.30 13.54
C PHE A 268 -6.82 1.76 13.46
N CYS A 269 -7.63 2.11 12.49
CA CYS A 269 -8.22 3.45 12.29
C CYS A 269 -7.24 4.63 12.20
N VAL A 270 -5.98 4.40 11.85
CA VAL A 270 -5.02 5.51 11.67
C VAL A 270 -5.52 6.46 10.58
N ARG A 271 -5.59 7.76 10.90
CA ARG A 271 -6.16 8.82 10.04
C ARG A 271 -7.63 8.62 9.66
N ASN A 272 -8.40 7.92 10.48
CA ASN A 272 -9.86 7.94 10.34
C ASN A 272 -10.39 9.33 10.70
N SER A 273 -11.19 9.92 9.83
CA SER A 273 -11.74 11.27 9.99
C SER A 273 -13.29 11.33 10.04
N GLY A 274 -13.99 10.19 9.91
CA GLY A 274 -15.45 10.22 9.94
C GLY A 274 -16.16 8.88 9.78
N ALA A 275 -15.42 7.77 9.58
CA ALA A 275 -16.04 6.44 9.59
C ALA A 275 -16.32 5.98 11.03
N THR A 276 -17.46 5.32 11.24
CA THR A 276 -17.81 4.64 12.49
C THR A 276 -17.29 3.21 12.44
N ALA A 277 -16.61 2.79 13.48
CA ALA A 277 -16.09 1.42 13.59
C ALA A 277 -16.45 0.80 14.94
N VAL A 278 -16.88 -0.45 14.90
CA VAL A 278 -17.12 -1.29 16.08
C VAL A 278 -16.25 -2.53 15.95
N VAL A 279 -15.41 -2.78 16.94
CA VAL A 279 -14.45 -3.89 16.98
C VAL A 279 -14.30 -4.35 18.42
N GLU A 280 -14.02 -5.63 18.65
CA GLU A 280 -13.93 -6.20 20.00
C GLU A 280 -12.56 -5.99 20.65
N GLY A 281 -11.50 -5.79 19.84
CA GLY A 281 -10.15 -5.51 20.32
C GLY A 281 -9.25 -4.97 19.22
N VAL A 282 -8.18 -4.29 19.61
CA VAL A 282 -7.15 -3.75 18.70
C VAL A 282 -5.76 -4.08 19.20
N GLY A 283 -4.83 -4.32 18.28
CA GLY A 283 -3.41 -4.53 18.56
C GLY A 283 -2.66 -3.25 18.90
#